data_28b18626eeca14397bfbb46910da491b
#
_entry.id   28b18626eeca14397bfbb46910da491b
#
_cell.length_a   1.000
_cell.length_b   1.000
_cell.length_c   1.000
_cell.angle_alpha   90.00
_cell.angle_beta   90.00
_cell.angle_gamma   90.00
#
_symmetry.space_group_name_H-M   'P 1'
#
loop_
_entity.id
_entity.type
_entity.pdbx_description
1 polymer ?
#
loop_
_entity_poly.entity_id
_entity_poly.type
_entity_poly.pdbx_seq_one_letter_code
_entity_poly.pdbx_strand_id
1 'polypeptide(L)'
;MVRLMKADFYRLSQTTGIRITLLVVAALGVLSVFFETAITSGVNVDNDLFKETVWDLPHLMQNTVASSSILNYCFISVFVILIGFEFSLKTYKNSLTSGTSRLSFVFAKYVTELVVLILSTFLFFVIVLVSGIFKYGTAGVDLFSIFSEMLLSSVVMSLMVSVLFSLATLILILTQSSIMAAVFIVIYPLIVQIAQLITKSDVIKYFDLAGFTQKVGLNLVSMNESLPYLFVGVAIILLSLVGSSVVIKHKEL
;
A
#
# COMPACT_ATOMS: atom_id res chain seq x y z
N MET A 1 -6.56 5.16 -22.35
CA MET A 1 -5.88 5.04 -21.06
C MET A 1 -5.92 6.34 -20.26
N VAL A 2 -5.28 7.44 -20.70
CA VAL A 2 -5.24 8.73 -19.96
C VAL A 2 -6.63 9.29 -19.61
N ARG A 3 -7.61 9.18 -20.53
CA ARG A 3 -9.00 9.62 -20.26
C ARG A 3 -9.66 8.84 -19.11
N LEU A 4 -9.41 7.53 -19.01
CA LEU A 4 -9.90 6.71 -17.89
C LEU A 4 -9.28 7.15 -16.57
N MET A 5 -7.95 7.33 -16.54
CA MET A 5 -7.24 7.80 -15.34
C MET A 5 -7.78 9.16 -14.86
N LYS A 6 -7.99 10.12 -15.78
CA LYS A 6 -8.58 11.43 -15.43
C LYS A 6 -9.98 11.29 -14.84
N ALA A 7 -10.82 10.42 -15.41
CA ALA A 7 -12.15 10.16 -14.89
C ALA A 7 -12.10 9.53 -13.49
N ASP A 8 -11.17 8.59 -13.26
CA ASP A 8 -10.99 7.97 -11.95
C ASP A 8 -10.50 8.97 -10.90
N PHE A 9 -9.51 9.81 -11.21
CA PHE A 9 -9.07 10.87 -10.30
C PHE A 9 -10.18 11.86 -9.96
N TYR A 10 -10.96 12.28 -10.97
CA TYR A 10 -12.11 13.15 -10.74
C TYR A 10 -13.13 12.49 -9.81
N ARG A 11 -13.50 11.23 -10.07
CA ARG A 11 -14.41 10.47 -9.22
C ARG A 11 -13.92 10.34 -7.79
N LEU A 12 -12.62 9.99 -7.61
CA LEU A 12 -12.01 9.86 -6.28
C LEU A 12 -12.08 11.18 -5.51
N SER A 13 -11.74 12.31 -6.15
CA SER A 13 -11.77 13.63 -5.50
C SER A 13 -13.17 14.06 -5.03
N GLN A 14 -14.22 13.58 -5.69
CA GLN A 14 -15.62 13.86 -5.32
C GLN A 14 -16.19 12.87 -4.31
N THR A 15 -15.52 11.74 -4.07
CA THR A 15 -16.05 10.68 -3.21
C THR A 15 -15.77 10.99 -1.74
N THR A 16 -16.81 11.06 -0.92
CA THR A 16 -16.71 11.30 0.54
C THR A 16 -15.88 10.23 1.22
N GLY A 17 -15.93 8.96 0.78
CA GLY A 17 -15.16 7.87 1.34
C GLY A 17 -13.65 8.13 1.27
N ILE A 18 -13.12 8.66 0.17
CA ILE A 18 -11.69 9.02 0.06
C ILE A 18 -11.33 10.15 1.03
N ARG A 19 -12.19 11.17 1.17
CA ARG A 19 -11.93 12.27 2.13
C ARG A 19 -11.87 11.74 3.56
N ILE A 20 -12.77 10.83 3.93
CA ILE A 20 -12.75 10.16 5.24
C ILE A 20 -11.47 9.35 5.41
N THR A 21 -11.06 8.56 4.40
CA THR A 21 -9.82 7.80 4.45
C THR A 21 -8.62 8.70 4.68
N LEU A 22 -8.49 9.80 3.95
CA LEU A 22 -7.39 10.74 4.14
C LEU A 22 -7.41 11.39 5.52
N LEU A 23 -8.59 11.71 6.08
CA LEU A 23 -8.72 12.21 7.45
C LEU A 23 -8.28 11.16 8.48
N VAL A 24 -8.65 9.89 8.30
CA VAL A 24 -8.21 8.80 9.18
C VAL A 24 -6.70 8.62 9.10
N VAL A 25 -6.12 8.61 7.90
CA VAL A 25 -4.67 8.54 7.68
C VAL A 25 -3.96 9.72 8.36
N ALA A 26 -4.50 10.92 8.23
CA ALA A 26 -3.97 12.12 8.91
C ALA A 26 -4.01 11.98 10.44
N ALA A 27 -5.15 11.54 10.97
CA ALA A 27 -5.30 11.32 12.41
C ALA A 27 -4.33 10.28 12.95
N LEU A 28 -4.13 9.15 12.23
CA LEU A 28 -3.15 8.13 12.61
C LEU A 28 -1.73 8.70 12.62
N GLY A 29 -1.35 9.54 11.66
CA GLY A 29 -0.05 10.20 11.63
C GLY A 29 0.18 11.10 12.84
N VAL A 30 -0.81 11.92 13.22
CA VAL A 30 -0.73 12.76 14.42
C VAL A 30 -0.65 11.90 15.68
N LEU A 31 -1.54 10.90 15.82
CA LEU A 31 -1.59 10.05 17.01
C LEU A 31 -0.30 9.26 17.22
N SER A 32 0.32 8.72 16.15
CA SER A 32 1.58 7.98 16.25
C SER A 32 2.70 8.81 16.86
N VAL A 33 2.79 10.11 16.51
CA VAL A 33 3.80 11.03 17.04
C VAL A 33 3.52 11.42 18.47
N PHE A 34 2.26 11.80 18.78
CA PHE A 34 1.93 12.29 20.13
C PHE A 34 1.99 11.20 21.19
N PHE A 35 1.56 9.98 20.86
CA PHE A 35 1.57 8.84 21.78
C PHE A 35 2.86 8.03 21.74
N GLU A 36 3.81 8.36 20.84
CA GLU A 36 5.06 7.60 20.66
C GLU A 36 4.82 6.10 20.50
N THR A 37 3.80 5.76 19.69
CA THR A 37 3.37 4.38 19.50
C THR A 37 3.67 3.91 18.10
N ALA A 38 4.37 2.78 18.01
CA ALA A 38 4.50 2.03 16.78
C ALA A 38 3.26 1.14 16.62
N ILE A 39 2.35 1.51 15.71
CA ILE A 39 1.15 0.70 15.41
C ILE A 39 1.52 -0.25 14.27
N THR A 40 1.85 -1.49 14.61
CA THR A 40 2.18 -2.54 13.63
C THR A 40 1.02 -3.49 13.43
N SER A 41 0.95 -4.10 12.26
CA SER A 41 0.01 -5.18 11.95
C SER A 41 0.76 -6.43 11.53
N GLY A 42 0.54 -7.53 12.22
CA GLY A 42 1.16 -8.82 11.91
C GLY A 42 1.30 -9.72 13.14
N VAL A 43 1.63 -11.00 12.89
CA VAL A 43 1.83 -12.01 13.95
C VAL A 43 3.27 -11.99 14.47
N ASN A 44 4.24 -11.63 13.63
CA ASN A 44 5.66 -11.51 13.96
C ASN A 44 6.04 -10.05 14.16
N VAL A 45 5.42 -9.41 15.13
CA VAL A 45 5.93 -8.13 15.60
C VAL A 45 7.03 -8.43 16.59
N ASP A 46 8.26 -8.26 16.16
CA ASP A 46 9.41 -8.32 17.06
C ASP A 46 9.34 -7.09 17.97
N ASN A 47 8.55 -7.21 19.03
CA ASN A 47 8.35 -6.13 20.00
C ASN A 47 9.69 -5.67 20.61
N ASP A 48 10.72 -6.52 20.54
CA ASP A 48 12.06 -6.18 21.02
C ASP A 48 12.74 -5.12 20.14
N LEU A 49 12.41 -5.07 18.84
CA LEU A 49 12.90 -4.03 17.94
C LEU A 49 12.37 -2.62 18.28
N PHE A 50 11.24 -2.54 19.00
CA PHE A 50 10.61 -1.27 19.37
C PHE A 50 10.78 -0.91 20.86
N LYS A 51 11.33 -1.79 21.69
CA LYS A 51 11.48 -1.54 23.14
C LYS A 51 12.47 -0.44 23.48
N GLU A 52 13.44 -0.19 22.61
CA GLU A 52 14.49 0.83 22.80
C GLU A 52 14.44 1.94 21.75
N THR A 53 13.28 2.15 21.10
CA THR A 53 13.16 3.20 20.09
C THR A 53 13.24 4.57 20.74
N VAL A 54 14.21 5.35 20.33
CA VAL A 54 14.30 6.77 20.69
C VAL A 54 13.28 7.52 19.83
N TRP A 55 12.43 8.29 20.48
CA TRP A 55 11.45 9.16 19.81
C TRP A 55 11.98 10.59 19.79
N ASP A 56 12.69 10.89 18.72
CA ASP A 56 13.17 12.22 18.37
C ASP A 56 12.93 12.47 16.88
N LEU A 57 13.19 13.67 16.41
CA LEU A 57 12.95 14.01 15.01
C LEU A 57 13.77 13.18 14.00
N PRO A 58 15.06 12.85 14.23
CA PRO A 58 15.84 11.99 13.33
C PRO A 58 15.30 10.56 13.21
N HIS A 59 14.90 9.93 14.32
CA HIS A 59 14.41 8.54 14.33
C HIS A 59 12.91 8.42 14.01
N LEU A 60 12.20 9.56 14.00
CA LEU A 60 10.75 9.59 13.80
C LEU A 60 10.33 8.91 12.49
N MET A 61 11.05 9.16 11.39
CA MET A 61 10.73 8.54 10.10
C MET A 61 10.91 7.04 10.13
N GLN A 62 12.02 6.55 10.66
CA GLN A 62 12.31 5.12 10.77
C GLN A 62 11.22 4.39 11.58
N ASN A 63 10.89 4.92 12.77
CA ASN A 63 9.85 4.37 13.63
C ASN A 63 8.47 4.38 12.95
N THR A 64 8.17 5.45 12.22
CA THR A 64 6.89 5.59 11.53
C THR A 64 6.78 4.69 10.31
N VAL A 65 7.83 4.55 9.50
CA VAL A 65 7.86 3.61 8.37
C VAL A 65 7.71 2.18 8.87
N ALA A 66 8.44 1.81 9.91
CA ALA A 66 8.34 0.48 10.52
C ALA A 66 6.92 0.16 11.05
N SER A 67 6.20 1.18 11.55
CA SER A 67 4.84 1.03 12.06
C SER A 67 3.73 1.27 11.02
N SER A 68 4.09 1.62 9.78
CA SER A 68 3.12 2.05 8.76
C SER A 68 2.26 0.92 8.16
N SER A 69 2.49 -0.34 8.53
CA SER A 69 1.71 -1.48 8.02
C SER A 69 0.20 -1.37 8.26
N ILE A 70 -0.22 -0.61 9.27
CA ILE A 70 -1.63 -0.31 9.54
C ILE A 70 -2.30 0.45 8.38
N LEU A 71 -1.55 1.21 7.59
CA LEU A 71 -2.08 1.95 6.45
C LEU A 71 -2.63 1.03 5.35
N ASN A 72 -2.15 -0.22 5.26
CA ASN A 72 -2.69 -1.21 4.33
C ASN A 72 -4.20 -1.38 4.51
N TYR A 73 -4.68 -1.40 5.76
CA TYR A 73 -6.10 -1.53 6.07
C TYR A 73 -6.89 -0.25 5.74
N CYS A 74 -6.30 0.92 5.94
CA CYS A 74 -6.92 2.18 5.54
C CYS A 74 -7.08 2.26 4.02
N PHE A 75 -6.11 1.75 3.26
CA PHE A 75 -6.12 1.79 1.81
C PHE A 75 -7.09 0.78 1.15
N ILE A 76 -7.62 -0.20 1.90
CA ILE A 76 -8.72 -1.05 1.39
C ILE A 76 -9.89 -0.21 0.89
N SER A 77 -10.19 0.91 1.55
CA SER A 77 -11.24 1.82 1.11
C SER A 77 -10.95 2.43 -0.27
N VAL A 78 -9.67 2.77 -0.54
CA VAL A 78 -9.22 3.26 -1.85
C VAL A 78 -9.46 2.20 -2.92
N PHE A 79 -9.04 0.94 -2.65
CA PHE A 79 -9.24 -0.20 -3.54
C PHE A 79 -10.72 -0.43 -3.85
N VAL A 80 -11.57 -0.49 -2.81
CA VAL A 80 -13.01 -0.73 -2.98
C VAL A 80 -13.68 0.38 -3.78
N ILE A 81 -13.34 1.65 -3.52
CA ILE A 81 -13.94 2.80 -4.22
C ILE A 81 -13.46 2.86 -5.67
N LEU A 82 -12.17 2.62 -5.92
CA LEU A 82 -11.59 2.77 -7.26
C LEU A 82 -11.97 1.60 -8.19
N ILE A 83 -11.90 0.38 -7.69
CA ILE A 83 -12.08 -0.83 -8.51
C ILE A 83 -13.28 -1.65 -8.04
N GLY A 84 -13.42 -1.86 -6.72
CA GLY A 84 -14.41 -2.75 -6.14
C GLY A 84 -15.83 -2.43 -6.57
N PHE A 85 -16.25 -1.18 -6.49
CA PHE A 85 -17.60 -0.77 -6.90
C PHE A 85 -17.85 -0.96 -8.39
N GLU A 86 -16.88 -0.74 -9.26
CA GLU A 86 -17.07 -0.92 -10.71
C GLU A 86 -17.35 -2.38 -11.07
N PHE A 87 -16.67 -3.31 -10.42
CA PHE A 87 -16.93 -4.74 -10.65
C PHE A 87 -18.22 -5.21 -9.99
N SER A 88 -18.48 -4.79 -8.76
CA SER A 88 -19.72 -5.16 -8.04
C SER A 88 -20.99 -4.62 -8.75
N LEU A 89 -20.93 -3.41 -9.29
CA LEU A 89 -22.01 -2.79 -10.04
C LEU A 89 -21.98 -3.09 -11.55
N LYS A 90 -20.98 -3.85 -12.01
CA LYS A 90 -20.75 -4.22 -13.42
C LYS A 90 -20.57 -3.02 -14.37
N THR A 91 -20.26 -1.84 -13.84
CA THR A 91 -20.08 -0.61 -14.65
C THR A 91 -18.80 -0.62 -15.49
N TYR A 92 -17.83 -1.49 -15.15
CA TYR A 92 -16.61 -1.73 -15.95
C TYR A 92 -16.97 -2.11 -17.41
N LYS A 93 -18.12 -2.75 -17.66
CA LYS A 93 -18.57 -3.11 -19.00
C LYS A 93 -18.75 -1.90 -19.91
N ASN A 94 -19.23 -0.77 -19.38
CA ASN A 94 -19.39 0.47 -20.14
C ASN A 94 -18.05 0.99 -20.68
N SER A 95 -16.98 0.85 -19.91
CA SER A 95 -15.64 1.24 -20.34
C SER A 95 -15.09 0.30 -21.43
N LEU A 96 -15.43 -0.98 -21.38
CA LEU A 96 -15.00 -1.96 -22.38
C LEU A 96 -15.79 -1.85 -23.68
N THR A 97 -17.10 -1.60 -23.61
CA THR A 97 -17.94 -1.40 -24.81
C THR A 97 -17.62 -0.10 -25.53
N SER A 98 -17.04 0.89 -24.85
CA SER A 98 -16.53 2.13 -25.48
C SER A 98 -15.22 1.95 -26.26
N GLY A 99 -14.76 0.70 -26.46
CA GLY A 99 -13.57 0.38 -27.27
C GLY A 99 -12.25 0.35 -26.49
N THR A 100 -12.28 0.42 -25.17
CA THR A 100 -11.06 0.28 -24.35
C THR A 100 -10.63 -1.18 -24.31
N SER A 101 -9.35 -1.47 -24.62
CA SER A 101 -8.83 -2.82 -24.49
C SER A 101 -8.79 -3.25 -23.01
N ARG A 102 -9.01 -4.54 -22.74
CA ARG A 102 -9.07 -5.11 -21.38
C ARG A 102 -7.79 -4.88 -20.59
N LEU A 103 -6.64 -5.11 -21.23
CA LEU A 103 -5.34 -4.85 -20.61
C LEU A 103 -5.15 -3.35 -20.30
N SER A 104 -5.52 -2.47 -21.23
CA SER A 104 -5.44 -1.02 -21.02
C SER A 104 -6.35 -0.54 -19.89
N PHE A 105 -7.53 -1.18 -19.73
CA PHE A 105 -8.45 -0.91 -18.61
C PHE A 105 -7.80 -1.28 -17.26
N VAL A 106 -7.37 -2.55 -17.12
CA VAL A 106 -6.76 -3.04 -15.86
C VAL A 106 -5.49 -2.26 -15.52
N PHE A 107 -4.64 -2.00 -16.52
CA PHE A 107 -3.42 -1.21 -16.32
C PHE A 107 -3.72 0.24 -15.91
N ALA A 108 -4.73 0.88 -16.50
CA ALA A 108 -5.13 2.24 -16.09
C ALA A 108 -5.59 2.28 -14.64
N LYS A 109 -6.37 1.27 -14.19
CA LYS A 109 -6.81 1.15 -12.79
C LYS A 109 -5.61 0.98 -11.85
N TYR A 110 -4.70 0.07 -12.18
CA TYR A 110 -3.49 -0.16 -11.40
C TYR A 110 -2.64 1.12 -11.25
N VAL A 111 -2.38 1.83 -12.36
CA VAL A 111 -1.59 3.07 -12.31
C VAL A 111 -2.29 4.16 -11.50
N THR A 112 -3.61 4.32 -11.66
CA THR A 112 -4.37 5.28 -10.85
C THR A 112 -4.29 4.94 -9.36
N GLU A 113 -4.45 3.66 -9.01
CA GLU A 113 -4.33 3.17 -7.65
C GLU A 113 -2.96 3.43 -7.06
N LEU A 114 -1.90 3.07 -7.78
CA LEU A 114 -0.51 3.30 -7.36
C LEU A 114 -0.22 4.79 -7.10
N VAL A 115 -0.67 5.69 -7.97
CA VAL A 115 -0.50 7.13 -7.78
C VAL A 115 -1.25 7.60 -6.53
N VAL A 116 -2.48 7.13 -6.30
CA VAL A 116 -3.24 7.48 -5.09
C VAL A 116 -2.56 6.96 -3.83
N LEU A 117 -2.01 5.74 -3.86
CA LEU A 117 -1.26 5.18 -2.75
C LEU A 117 -0.01 6.02 -2.44
N ILE A 118 0.78 6.40 -3.47
CA ILE A 118 1.97 7.24 -3.27
C ILE A 118 1.59 8.60 -2.67
N LEU A 119 0.55 9.25 -3.19
CA LEU A 119 0.10 10.54 -2.67
C LEU A 119 -0.43 10.44 -1.23
N SER A 120 -1.14 9.37 -0.90
CA SER A 120 -1.72 9.16 0.44
C SER A 120 -0.65 8.81 1.47
N THR A 121 0.32 7.97 1.13
CA THR A 121 1.47 7.67 2.00
C THR A 121 2.39 8.86 2.18
N PHE A 122 2.64 9.60 1.11
CA PHE A 122 3.41 10.83 1.20
C PHE A 122 2.74 11.85 2.12
N LEU A 123 1.41 12.04 1.98
CA LEU A 123 0.64 12.90 2.88
C LEU A 123 0.75 12.46 4.34
N PHE A 124 0.68 11.16 4.60
CA PHE A 124 0.86 10.59 5.93
C PHE A 124 2.21 10.99 6.54
N PHE A 125 3.31 10.79 5.80
CA PHE A 125 4.65 11.14 6.29
C PHE A 125 4.85 12.66 6.43
N VAL A 126 4.24 13.49 5.58
CA VAL A 126 4.25 14.95 5.75
C VAL A 126 3.58 15.33 7.08
N ILE A 127 2.45 14.72 7.42
CA ILE A 127 1.73 14.97 8.67
C ILE A 127 2.56 14.53 9.87
N VAL A 128 3.21 13.36 9.77
CA VAL A 128 4.13 12.87 10.80
C VAL A 128 5.28 13.84 11.00
N LEU A 129 5.93 14.30 9.91
CA LEU A 129 7.03 15.25 9.99
C LEU A 129 6.59 16.57 10.63
N VAL A 130 5.49 17.15 10.18
CA VAL A 130 4.96 18.39 10.73
C VAL A 130 4.64 18.24 12.22
N SER A 131 3.96 17.16 12.60
CA SER A 131 3.65 16.86 14.01
C SER A 131 4.91 16.65 14.85
N GLY A 132 5.94 16.01 14.29
CA GLY A 132 7.24 15.80 14.92
C GLY A 132 7.99 17.11 15.15
N ILE A 133 7.99 18.01 14.17
CA ILE A 133 8.58 19.35 14.32
C ILE A 133 7.90 20.12 15.45
N PHE A 134 6.58 20.05 15.56
CA PHE A 134 5.85 20.69 16.65
C PHE A 134 6.19 20.10 18.02
N LYS A 135 6.43 18.79 18.12
CA LYS A 135 6.69 18.11 19.39
C LYS A 135 8.16 18.16 19.82
N TYR A 136 9.09 17.94 18.89
CA TYR A 136 10.53 17.78 19.20
C TYR A 136 11.39 18.98 18.78
N GLY A 137 10.86 19.89 17.96
CA GLY A 137 11.63 21.00 17.39
C GLY A 137 12.52 20.55 16.20
N THR A 138 13.30 21.49 15.68
CA THR A 138 14.15 21.26 14.48
C THR A 138 15.65 21.39 14.77
N ALA A 139 16.05 21.56 16.03
CA ALA A 139 17.42 21.88 16.39
C ALA A 139 18.42 20.79 15.93
N GLY A 140 19.32 21.16 15.03
CA GLY A 140 20.45 20.30 14.61
C GLY A 140 20.09 19.22 13.59
N VAL A 141 18.90 19.23 13.00
CA VAL A 141 18.45 18.20 12.06
C VAL A 141 18.46 18.71 10.62
N ASP A 142 19.01 17.91 9.69
CA ASP A 142 18.92 18.18 8.27
C ASP A 142 17.55 17.77 7.72
N LEU A 143 16.67 18.76 7.57
CA LEU A 143 15.31 18.56 7.05
C LEU A 143 15.30 18.03 5.60
N PHE A 144 16.34 18.33 4.81
CA PHE A 144 16.41 17.85 3.43
C PHE A 144 16.65 16.33 3.38
N SER A 145 17.53 15.83 4.26
CA SER A 145 17.74 14.37 4.41
C SER A 145 16.45 13.66 4.79
N ILE A 146 15.75 14.15 5.83
CA ILE A 146 14.46 13.57 6.25
C ILE A 146 13.43 13.61 5.12
N PHE A 147 13.35 14.69 4.36
CA PHE A 147 12.43 14.79 3.23
C PHE A 147 12.73 13.78 2.13
N SER A 148 14.02 13.54 1.83
CA SER A 148 14.43 12.55 0.83
C SER A 148 14.11 11.11 1.25
N GLU A 149 14.33 10.77 2.53
CA GLU A 149 13.95 9.48 3.11
C GLU A 149 12.43 9.26 3.08
N MET A 150 11.67 10.31 3.37
CA MET A 150 10.21 10.31 3.32
C MET A 150 9.68 10.01 1.90
N LEU A 151 10.27 10.64 0.89
CA LEU A 151 9.90 10.38 -0.51
C LEU A 151 10.19 8.92 -0.90
N LEU A 152 11.39 8.44 -0.60
CA LEU A 152 11.80 7.08 -0.91
C LEU A 152 10.89 6.07 -0.20
N SER A 153 10.66 6.25 1.09
CA SER A 153 9.80 5.38 1.90
C SER A 153 8.35 5.37 1.40
N SER A 154 7.83 6.53 0.98
CA SER A 154 6.48 6.63 0.39
C SER A 154 6.35 5.80 -0.88
N VAL A 155 7.35 5.85 -1.76
CA VAL A 155 7.36 5.10 -3.01
C VAL A 155 7.49 3.60 -2.74
N VAL A 156 8.46 3.19 -1.92
CA VAL A 156 8.69 1.77 -1.60
C VAL A 156 7.45 1.15 -0.94
N MET A 157 6.89 1.81 0.06
CA MET A 157 5.70 1.33 0.75
C MET A 157 4.51 1.21 -0.22
N SER A 158 4.26 2.24 -1.02
CA SER A 158 3.15 2.22 -1.99
C SER A 158 3.32 1.14 -3.05
N LEU A 159 4.55 0.88 -3.50
CA LEU A 159 4.84 -0.23 -4.41
C LEU A 159 4.50 -1.58 -3.76
N MET A 160 4.92 -1.81 -2.51
CA MET A 160 4.61 -3.06 -1.80
C MET A 160 3.10 -3.26 -1.59
N VAL A 161 2.39 -2.20 -1.20
CA VAL A 161 0.92 -2.25 -1.09
C VAL A 161 0.27 -2.53 -2.45
N SER A 162 0.78 -1.93 -3.53
CA SER A 162 0.24 -2.14 -4.88
C SER A 162 0.41 -3.57 -5.40
N VAL A 163 1.46 -4.29 -4.94
CA VAL A 163 1.62 -5.74 -5.23
C VAL A 163 0.43 -6.51 -4.66
N LEU A 164 0.11 -6.27 -3.39
CA LEU A 164 -1.02 -6.91 -2.71
C LEU A 164 -2.35 -6.57 -3.39
N PHE A 165 -2.54 -5.32 -3.76
CA PHE A 165 -3.76 -4.86 -4.41
C PHE A 165 -3.91 -5.37 -5.84
N SER A 166 -2.79 -5.60 -6.56
CA SER A 166 -2.82 -6.25 -7.87
C SER A 166 -3.36 -7.69 -7.79
N LEU A 167 -2.96 -8.44 -6.76
CA LEU A 167 -3.52 -9.77 -6.47
C LEU A 167 -5.01 -9.69 -6.09
N ALA A 168 -5.36 -8.72 -5.24
CA ALA A 168 -6.75 -8.50 -4.85
C ALA A 168 -7.63 -8.14 -6.05
N THR A 169 -7.10 -7.39 -7.03
CA THR A 169 -7.79 -7.09 -8.29
C THR A 169 -8.08 -8.36 -9.09
N LEU A 170 -7.12 -9.29 -9.17
CA LEU A 170 -7.34 -10.57 -9.82
C LEU A 170 -8.44 -11.38 -9.13
N ILE A 171 -8.44 -11.43 -7.79
CA ILE A 171 -9.48 -12.10 -7.00
C ILE A 171 -10.85 -11.43 -7.19
N LEU A 172 -10.90 -10.08 -7.19
CA LEU A 172 -12.10 -9.32 -7.46
C LEU A 172 -12.71 -9.70 -8.81
N ILE A 173 -11.89 -9.77 -9.85
CA ILE A 173 -12.33 -10.11 -11.20
C ILE A 173 -12.79 -11.57 -11.28
N LEU A 174 -12.11 -12.50 -10.59
CA LEU A 174 -12.50 -13.90 -10.51
C LEU A 174 -13.82 -14.11 -9.78
N THR A 175 -14.01 -13.46 -8.64
CA THR A 175 -15.17 -13.67 -7.76
C THR A 175 -16.31 -12.69 -8.02
N GLN A 176 -16.02 -11.54 -8.67
CA GLN A 176 -16.92 -10.39 -8.83
C GLN A 176 -17.45 -9.84 -7.50
N SER A 177 -16.70 -10.05 -6.42
CA SER A 177 -17.05 -9.65 -5.06
C SER A 177 -15.96 -8.77 -4.48
N SER A 178 -16.28 -7.50 -4.23
CA SER A 178 -15.37 -6.58 -3.54
C SER A 178 -15.08 -7.00 -2.09
N ILE A 179 -16.04 -7.70 -1.47
CA ILE A 179 -15.87 -8.23 -0.11
C ILE A 179 -14.78 -9.31 -0.10
N MET A 180 -14.80 -10.26 -1.04
CA MET A 180 -13.78 -11.31 -1.13
C MET A 180 -12.38 -10.74 -1.36
N ALA A 181 -12.27 -9.73 -2.21
CA ALA A 181 -11.00 -9.05 -2.46
C ALA A 181 -10.51 -8.29 -1.22
N ALA A 182 -11.39 -7.57 -0.52
CA ALA A 182 -11.05 -6.87 0.72
C ALA A 182 -10.62 -7.84 1.84
N VAL A 183 -11.33 -8.96 2.01
CA VAL A 183 -10.97 -10.03 2.95
C VAL A 183 -9.59 -10.60 2.61
N PHE A 184 -9.30 -10.82 1.33
CA PHE A 184 -7.98 -11.28 0.89
C PHE A 184 -6.87 -10.30 1.29
N ILE A 185 -7.06 -8.98 1.11
CA ILE A 185 -6.07 -7.96 1.49
C ILE A 185 -5.76 -8.06 2.99
N VAL A 186 -6.78 -8.30 3.83
CA VAL A 186 -6.60 -8.42 5.29
C VAL A 186 -5.88 -9.72 5.67
N ILE A 187 -6.24 -10.84 5.04
CA ILE A 187 -5.77 -12.16 5.44
C ILE A 187 -4.39 -12.49 4.85
N TYR A 188 -4.05 -11.96 3.67
CA TYR A 188 -2.81 -12.28 2.97
C TYR A 188 -1.55 -12.11 3.83
N PRO A 189 -1.31 -10.97 4.51
CA PRO A 189 -0.12 -10.81 5.35
C PRO A 189 -0.04 -11.86 6.46
N LEU A 190 -1.17 -12.21 7.07
CA LEU A 190 -1.26 -13.22 8.13
C LEU A 190 -0.92 -14.62 7.59
N ILE A 191 -1.46 -14.98 6.42
CA ILE A 191 -1.16 -16.27 5.78
C ILE A 191 0.33 -16.39 5.50
N VAL A 192 0.96 -15.35 4.94
CA VAL A 192 2.38 -15.38 4.60
C VAL A 192 3.24 -15.52 5.85
N GLN A 193 2.93 -14.78 6.92
CA GLN A 193 3.66 -14.86 8.19
C GLN A 193 3.51 -16.24 8.85
N ILE A 194 2.31 -16.80 8.88
CA ILE A 194 2.07 -18.15 9.39
C ILE A 194 2.83 -19.18 8.54
N ALA A 195 2.80 -19.05 7.22
CA ALA A 195 3.52 -19.93 6.31
C ALA A 195 5.05 -19.88 6.55
N GLN A 196 5.61 -18.70 6.82
CA GLN A 196 7.03 -18.55 7.20
C GLN A 196 7.35 -19.31 8.49
N LEU A 197 6.51 -19.19 9.51
CA LEU A 197 6.70 -19.87 10.80
C LEU A 197 6.70 -21.38 10.66
N ILE A 198 5.80 -21.93 9.83
CA ILE A 198 5.63 -23.39 9.67
C ILE A 198 6.73 -23.96 8.76
N THR A 199 6.96 -23.32 7.62
CA THR A 199 7.79 -23.92 6.56
C THR A 199 9.27 -23.63 6.73
N LYS A 200 9.63 -22.56 7.46
CA LYS A 200 11.02 -22.04 7.60
C LYS A 200 11.77 -21.93 6.27
N SER A 201 11.03 -21.71 5.19
CA SER A 201 11.57 -21.64 3.83
C SER A 201 12.04 -20.23 3.51
N ASP A 202 13.26 -20.12 3.01
CA ASP A 202 13.83 -18.83 2.57
C ASP A 202 13.10 -18.19 1.40
N VAL A 203 12.32 -18.96 0.64
CA VAL A 203 11.57 -18.42 -0.51
C VAL A 203 10.34 -17.63 -0.05
N ILE A 204 9.65 -18.08 1.00
CA ILE A 204 8.40 -17.47 1.48
C ILE A 204 8.64 -16.05 2.01
N LYS A 205 9.84 -15.75 2.50
CA LYS A 205 10.18 -14.38 2.98
C LYS A 205 10.00 -13.30 1.91
N TYR A 206 10.18 -13.63 0.63
CA TYR A 206 10.03 -12.66 -0.46
C TYR A 206 8.56 -12.29 -0.74
N PHE A 207 7.61 -13.03 -0.21
CA PHE A 207 6.18 -12.73 -0.26
C PHE A 207 5.69 -11.94 0.94
N ASP A 208 6.52 -11.75 1.97
CA ASP A 208 6.19 -10.92 3.14
C ASP A 208 6.44 -9.43 2.84
N LEU A 209 5.49 -8.85 2.13
CA LEU A 209 5.54 -7.46 1.68
C LEU A 209 5.50 -6.48 2.87
N ALA A 210 4.75 -6.82 3.91
CA ALA A 210 4.63 -5.99 5.12
C ALA A 210 5.92 -6.02 5.94
N GLY A 211 6.48 -7.21 6.19
CA GLY A 211 7.75 -7.36 6.88
C GLY A 211 8.92 -6.73 6.12
N PHE A 212 8.91 -6.80 4.78
CA PHE A 212 9.90 -6.09 3.97
C PHE A 212 9.82 -4.57 4.17
N THR A 213 8.62 -3.98 4.12
CA THR A 213 8.45 -2.54 4.34
C THR A 213 8.95 -2.12 5.72
N GLN A 214 8.67 -2.91 6.76
CA GLN A 214 9.16 -2.68 8.11
C GLN A 214 10.69 -2.70 8.18
N LYS A 215 11.34 -3.69 7.57
CA LYS A 215 12.80 -3.81 7.54
C LYS A 215 13.47 -2.65 6.78
N VAL A 216 12.86 -2.20 5.68
CA VAL A 216 13.33 -1.03 4.93
C VAL A 216 13.25 0.22 5.81
N GLY A 217 12.14 0.41 6.53
CA GLY A 217 11.98 1.54 7.45
C GLY A 217 13.00 1.60 8.57
N LEU A 218 13.42 0.44 9.07
CA LEU A 218 14.46 0.32 10.10
C LEU A 218 15.89 0.30 9.54
N ASN A 219 16.07 0.51 8.23
CA ASN A 219 17.37 0.42 7.54
C ASN A 219 18.10 -0.92 7.75
N LEU A 220 17.34 -2.01 7.94
CA LEU A 220 17.88 -3.36 8.19
C LEU A 220 18.16 -4.14 6.90
N VAL A 221 17.83 -3.60 5.73
CA VAL A 221 17.96 -4.29 4.44
C VAL A 221 18.89 -3.49 3.54
N SER A 222 19.95 -4.14 3.07
CA SER A 222 20.85 -3.59 2.07
C SER A 222 20.18 -3.51 0.69
N MET A 223 20.74 -2.68 -0.21
CA MET A 223 20.23 -2.57 -1.60
C MET A 223 20.21 -3.93 -2.32
N ASN A 224 21.24 -4.75 -2.13
CA ASN A 224 21.35 -6.07 -2.75
C ASN A 224 20.28 -7.05 -2.23
N GLU A 225 19.92 -6.97 -0.98
CA GLU A 225 18.88 -7.80 -0.36
C GLU A 225 17.46 -7.34 -0.75
N SER A 226 17.30 -6.08 -1.13
CA SER A 226 16.02 -5.54 -1.60
C SER A 226 15.65 -5.99 -3.01
N LEU A 227 16.64 -6.25 -3.88
CA LEU A 227 16.41 -6.61 -5.28
C LEU A 227 15.51 -7.85 -5.47
N PRO A 228 15.67 -8.96 -4.74
CA PRO A 228 14.78 -10.12 -4.87
C PRO A 228 13.33 -9.80 -4.53
N TYR A 229 13.06 -8.97 -3.51
CA TYR A 229 11.70 -8.56 -3.15
C TYR A 229 11.06 -7.71 -4.24
N LEU A 230 11.82 -6.77 -4.82
CA LEU A 230 11.36 -5.95 -5.93
C LEU A 230 11.07 -6.80 -7.18
N PHE A 231 11.95 -7.76 -7.49
CA PHE A 231 11.77 -8.65 -8.62
C PHE A 231 10.50 -9.51 -8.47
N VAL A 232 10.31 -10.13 -7.31
CA VAL A 232 9.11 -10.91 -6.99
C VAL A 232 7.87 -10.03 -7.05
N GLY A 233 7.92 -8.82 -6.48
CA GLY A 233 6.81 -7.87 -6.53
C GLY A 233 6.41 -7.49 -7.96
N VAL A 234 7.38 -7.15 -8.81
CA VAL A 234 7.13 -6.81 -10.22
C VAL A 234 6.56 -8.02 -10.98
N ALA A 235 7.10 -9.23 -10.75
CA ALA A 235 6.59 -10.44 -11.37
C ALA A 235 5.12 -10.70 -10.98
N ILE A 236 4.77 -10.54 -9.70
CA ILE A 236 3.40 -10.69 -9.21
C ILE A 236 2.47 -9.65 -9.87
N ILE A 237 2.88 -8.37 -9.94
CA ILE A 237 2.09 -7.33 -10.60
C ILE A 237 1.81 -7.71 -12.05
N LEU A 238 2.85 -8.06 -12.83
CA LEU A 238 2.70 -8.41 -14.23
C LEU A 238 1.77 -9.61 -14.42
N LEU A 239 1.96 -10.68 -13.64
CA LEU A 239 1.10 -11.87 -13.70
C LEU A 239 -0.35 -11.54 -13.32
N SER A 240 -0.56 -10.71 -12.31
CA SER A 240 -1.91 -10.29 -11.88
C SER A 240 -2.62 -9.45 -12.93
N LEU A 241 -1.92 -8.50 -13.57
CA LEU A 241 -2.50 -7.63 -14.60
C LEU A 241 -2.85 -8.43 -15.87
N VAL A 242 -1.95 -9.30 -16.31
CA VAL A 242 -2.20 -10.17 -17.48
C VAL A 242 -3.32 -11.16 -17.15
N GLY A 243 -3.26 -11.84 -16.01
CA GLY A 243 -4.30 -12.76 -15.54
C GLY A 243 -5.67 -12.10 -15.46
N SER A 244 -5.73 -10.89 -14.89
CA SER A 244 -6.96 -10.07 -14.82
C SER A 244 -7.53 -9.79 -16.20
N SER A 245 -6.69 -9.40 -17.15
CA SER A 245 -7.11 -9.12 -18.53
C SER A 245 -7.65 -10.37 -19.24
N VAL A 246 -7.01 -11.52 -19.04
CA VAL A 246 -7.45 -12.81 -19.61
C VAL A 246 -8.78 -13.25 -19.00
N VAL A 247 -8.94 -13.16 -17.68
CA VAL A 247 -10.19 -13.54 -17.00
C VAL A 247 -11.36 -12.68 -17.45
N ILE A 248 -11.18 -11.36 -17.61
CA ILE A 248 -12.21 -10.47 -18.14
C ILE A 248 -12.64 -10.94 -19.55
N LYS A 249 -11.69 -11.29 -20.41
CA LYS A 249 -11.98 -11.77 -21.77
C LYS A 249 -12.87 -13.01 -21.78
N HIS A 250 -12.67 -13.95 -20.86
CA HIS A 250 -13.43 -15.18 -20.79
C HIS A 250 -14.81 -15.02 -20.11
N LYS A 251 -15.00 -14.00 -19.29
CA LYS A 251 -16.26 -13.75 -18.60
C LYS A 251 -17.26 -12.89 -19.37
N GLU A 252 -16.83 -12.25 -20.45
CA GLU A 252 -17.68 -11.37 -21.27
C GLU A 252 -18.30 -12.08 -22.50
N LEU A 253 -17.91 -13.30 -22.74
CA LEU A 253 -18.54 -14.16 -23.73
C LEU A 253 -19.67 -14.95 -23.08
#